data_c86f4703faf08f65def413cf1b1caf39
#
_entry.id   c86f4703faf08f65def413cf1b1caf39
#
_cell.length_a   1.000
_cell.length_b   1.000
_cell.length_c   1.000
_cell.angle_alpha   90.00
_cell.angle_beta   90.00
_cell.angle_gamma   90.00
#
_symmetry.space_group_name_H-M   'P 1'
#
loop_
_entity.id
_entity.type
_entity.pdbx_description
1 polymer ?
#
loop_
_entity_poly.entity_id
_entity_poly.type
_entity_poly.pdbx_seq_one_letter_code
_entity_poly.pdbx_strand_id
1 'polypeptide(L)'
;MPNKSNRYDTTKKPVWLITGCSTRFGRALTELLISRGYRVVVTARQPSEVVDLAVHGETLVLKLDVTDQTEVDAAIASAEAKFGRIDVLVNNAGIGYFAAIEEGDDQQIRHLFDVNVFGLSRMIRAALPGMRKNGTGTIVNISSVGGLRSFPSLGYYSATKFAVEGLSEALWQEVEPLGIKVLLVEPSGFRTDWAGRSADESKEQIGAYAKTAGMARLQVRASSGHQPGDPVRAAAAIVEAVESPHPPHHLLLGKDAFTGATDKLEQLRRDFSAWESVTRGADFPSSN
;
A
#
# COMPACT_ATOMS: atom_id res chain seq x y z
N MET A 1 -26.08 4.85 28.47
CA MET A 1 -25.40 5.71 27.49
C MET A 1 -26.28 5.75 26.26
N PRO A 2 -26.63 6.92 25.70
CA PRO A 2 -27.55 6.98 24.58
C PRO A 2 -26.90 6.39 23.34
N ASN A 3 -27.62 5.49 22.71
CA ASN A 3 -27.35 4.87 21.43
C ASN A 3 -27.06 5.96 20.39
N LYS A 4 -25.81 6.12 19.95
CA LYS A 4 -25.46 7.00 18.84
C LYS A 4 -26.05 6.38 17.57
N SER A 5 -27.29 6.75 17.29
CA SER A 5 -27.94 6.42 16.02
C SER A 5 -26.99 6.77 14.87
N ASN A 6 -26.73 5.78 14.05
CA ASN A 6 -25.96 5.85 12.82
C ASN A 6 -26.43 7.06 11.99
N ARG A 7 -25.64 8.17 12.01
CA ARG A 7 -25.98 9.45 11.34
C ARG A 7 -25.76 9.39 9.83
N TYR A 8 -25.57 8.21 9.28
CA TYR A 8 -25.21 8.06 7.87
C TYR A 8 -26.40 7.46 7.10
N ASP A 9 -26.65 8.04 5.96
CA ASP A 9 -27.55 7.51 4.96
C ASP A 9 -26.99 6.16 4.46
N THR A 10 -27.42 5.08 5.09
CA THR A 10 -27.02 3.70 4.76
C THR A 10 -27.49 3.27 3.37
N THR A 11 -28.29 4.11 2.69
CA THR A 11 -28.72 3.87 1.30
C THR A 11 -27.65 4.23 0.29
N LYS A 12 -26.66 5.06 0.66
CA LYS A 12 -25.54 5.46 -0.22
C LYS A 12 -24.33 4.58 -0.03
N LYS A 13 -23.75 4.13 -1.14
CA LYS A 13 -22.48 3.39 -1.16
C LYS A 13 -21.34 4.19 -0.51
N PRO A 14 -20.35 3.52 0.12
CA PRO A 14 -19.17 4.17 0.69
C PRO A 14 -18.40 5.04 -0.32
N VAL A 15 -17.71 6.06 0.21
CA VAL A 15 -16.81 6.93 -0.55
C VAL A 15 -15.39 6.39 -0.46
N TRP A 16 -14.80 6.06 -1.59
CA TRP A 16 -13.43 5.60 -1.72
C TRP A 16 -12.54 6.70 -2.28
N LEU A 17 -11.42 7.01 -1.63
CA LEU A 17 -10.37 7.85 -2.19
C LEU A 17 -9.17 6.95 -2.49
N ILE A 18 -8.71 6.96 -3.76
CA ILE A 18 -7.64 6.09 -4.22
C ILE A 18 -6.50 6.94 -4.77
N THR A 19 -5.28 6.74 -4.27
CA THR A 19 -4.10 7.41 -4.80
C THR A 19 -3.48 6.63 -5.96
N GLY A 20 -3.07 7.34 -7.04
CA GLY A 20 -2.35 6.74 -8.16
C GLY A 20 -3.21 5.83 -9.04
N CYS A 21 -4.32 6.34 -9.57
CA CYS A 21 -5.29 5.59 -10.37
C CYS A 21 -4.93 5.45 -11.86
N SER A 22 -3.84 6.08 -12.34
CA SER A 22 -3.51 6.06 -13.77
C SER A 22 -3.05 4.69 -14.27
N THR A 23 -2.59 3.81 -13.36
CA THR A 23 -2.08 2.49 -13.73
C THR A 23 -2.36 1.44 -12.62
N ARG A 24 -2.10 0.17 -12.92
CA ARG A 24 -1.97 -0.92 -11.95
C ARG A 24 -3.24 -1.23 -11.15
N PHE A 25 -3.04 -1.56 -9.86
CA PHE A 25 -4.13 -1.85 -8.92
C PHE A 25 -5.08 -0.68 -8.78
N GLY A 26 -4.54 0.55 -8.69
CA GLY A 26 -5.36 1.75 -8.56
C GLY A 26 -6.39 1.88 -9.67
N ARG A 27 -6.01 1.64 -10.93
CA ARG A 27 -6.93 1.68 -12.06
C ARG A 27 -7.95 0.55 -12.02
N ALA A 28 -7.51 -0.69 -11.87
CA ALA A 28 -8.40 -1.86 -11.82
C ALA A 28 -9.40 -1.77 -10.64
N LEU A 29 -8.95 -1.31 -9.48
CA LEU A 29 -9.81 -1.10 -8.33
C LEU A 29 -10.83 0.03 -8.58
N THR A 30 -10.40 1.13 -9.18
CA THR A 30 -11.28 2.25 -9.55
C THR A 30 -12.36 1.81 -10.52
N GLU A 31 -12.01 1.11 -11.59
CA GLU A 31 -12.95 0.59 -12.60
C GLU A 31 -13.96 -0.36 -11.96
N LEU A 32 -13.54 -1.27 -11.10
CA LEU A 32 -14.41 -2.19 -10.39
C LEU A 32 -15.38 -1.45 -9.46
N LEU A 33 -14.90 -0.48 -8.68
CA LEU A 33 -15.75 0.29 -7.77
C LEU A 33 -16.80 1.12 -8.52
N ILE A 34 -16.41 1.77 -9.61
CA ILE A 34 -17.33 2.53 -10.47
C ILE A 34 -18.40 1.59 -11.06
N SER A 35 -18.00 0.43 -11.58
CA SER A 35 -18.94 -0.54 -12.14
C SER A 35 -19.94 -1.09 -11.12
N ARG A 36 -19.56 -1.10 -9.83
CA ARG A 36 -20.40 -1.50 -8.70
C ARG A 36 -21.21 -0.33 -8.10
N GLY A 37 -21.11 0.88 -8.65
CA GLY A 37 -21.85 2.06 -8.22
C GLY A 37 -21.35 2.69 -6.92
N TYR A 38 -20.05 2.53 -6.58
CA TYR A 38 -19.45 3.24 -5.46
C TYR A 38 -19.18 4.70 -5.82
N ARG A 39 -19.05 5.55 -4.80
CA ARG A 39 -18.58 6.93 -4.91
C ARG A 39 -17.07 6.93 -4.85
N VAL A 40 -16.39 7.40 -5.91
CA VAL A 40 -14.93 7.26 -6.02
C VAL A 40 -14.24 8.59 -6.28
N VAL A 41 -13.27 8.93 -5.44
CA VAL A 41 -12.30 9.99 -5.70
C VAL A 41 -11.11 9.36 -6.36
N VAL A 42 -10.94 9.68 -7.64
CA VAL A 42 -9.90 9.15 -8.54
C VAL A 42 -8.77 10.15 -8.61
N THR A 43 -7.56 9.75 -8.24
CA THR A 43 -6.44 10.69 -8.23
C THR A 43 -5.26 10.23 -9.07
N ALA A 44 -4.62 11.18 -9.73
CA ALA A 44 -3.39 10.99 -10.50
C ALA A 44 -2.56 12.28 -10.51
N ARG A 45 -1.25 12.18 -10.73
CA ARG A 45 -0.40 13.36 -10.94
C ARG A 45 -0.81 14.14 -12.19
N GLN A 46 -1.25 13.42 -13.21
CA GLN A 46 -1.81 13.98 -14.45
C GLN A 46 -3.29 13.54 -14.56
N PRO A 47 -4.26 14.39 -14.22
CA PRO A 47 -5.69 14.05 -14.29
C PRO A 47 -6.16 13.56 -15.67
N SER A 48 -5.52 14.04 -16.74
CA SER A 48 -5.81 13.61 -18.12
C SER A 48 -5.63 12.10 -18.36
N GLU A 49 -4.81 11.41 -17.53
CA GLU A 49 -4.59 9.96 -17.64
C GLU A 49 -5.75 9.12 -17.06
N VAL A 50 -6.68 9.76 -16.35
CA VAL A 50 -7.78 9.10 -15.63
C VAL A 50 -9.15 9.74 -15.89
N VAL A 51 -9.23 10.72 -16.79
CA VAL A 51 -10.49 11.43 -17.11
C VAL A 51 -11.55 10.49 -17.68
N ASP A 52 -11.15 9.43 -18.37
CA ASP A 52 -12.04 8.39 -18.88
C ASP A 52 -12.79 7.63 -17.78
N LEU A 53 -12.23 7.57 -16.58
CA LEU A 53 -12.87 6.98 -15.40
C LEU A 53 -14.00 7.86 -14.83
N ALA A 54 -14.06 9.15 -15.22
CA ALA A 54 -15.09 10.08 -14.74
C ALA A 54 -16.43 9.95 -15.48
N VAL A 55 -16.49 9.20 -16.57
CA VAL A 55 -17.64 9.15 -17.48
C VAL A 55 -18.83 8.38 -16.88
N HIS A 56 -18.60 7.57 -15.85
CA HIS A 56 -19.59 6.72 -15.24
C HIS A 56 -19.62 6.87 -13.71
N GLY A 57 -20.84 6.92 -13.14
CA GLY A 57 -21.04 6.88 -11.69
C GLY A 57 -20.75 8.20 -10.95
N GLU A 58 -20.79 8.16 -9.62
CA GLU A 58 -20.46 9.29 -8.75
C GLU A 58 -18.94 9.36 -8.54
N THR A 59 -18.22 9.95 -9.50
CA THR A 59 -16.78 10.09 -9.48
C THR A 59 -16.32 11.54 -9.31
N LEU A 60 -15.14 11.74 -8.74
CA LEU A 60 -14.43 12.99 -8.63
C LEU A 60 -12.97 12.77 -9.02
N VAL A 61 -12.54 13.36 -10.15
CA VAL A 61 -11.13 13.28 -10.59
C VAL A 61 -10.36 14.47 -10.04
N LEU A 62 -9.22 14.19 -9.40
CA LEU A 62 -8.38 15.22 -8.80
C LEU A 62 -6.91 15.01 -9.20
N LYS A 63 -6.19 16.14 -9.30
CA LYS A 63 -4.73 16.12 -9.31
C LYS A 63 -4.23 15.76 -7.92
N LEU A 64 -3.25 14.85 -7.82
CA LEU A 64 -2.59 14.52 -6.57
C LEU A 64 -1.19 13.96 -6.81
N ASP A 65 -0.20 14.70 -6.36
CA ASP A 65 1.12 14.18 -6.02
C ASP A 65 1.19 13.99 -4.50
N VAL A 66 1.37 12.76 -4.04
CA VAL A 66 1.41 12.44 -2.60
C VAL A 66 2.63 13.03 -1.89
N THR A 67 3.62 13.52 -2.65
CA THR A 67 4.80 14.21 -2.11
C THR A 67 4.55 15.69 -1.83
N ASP A 68 3.46 16.26 -2.36
CA ASP A 68 3.05 17.65 -2.15
C ASP A 68 1.93 17.74 -1.10
N GLN A 69 2.23 18.30 0.07
CA GLN A 69 1.25 18.45 1.16
C GLN A 69 0.06 19.32 0.75
N THR A 70 0.27 20.34 -0.08
CA THR A 70 -0.81 21.24 -0.52
C THR A 70 -1.81 20.49 -1.41
N GLU A 71 -1.31 19.63 -2.31
CA GLU A 71 -2.16 18.78 -3.16
C GLU A 71 -2.90 17.71 -2.32
N VAL A 72 -2.24 17.15 -1.30
CA VAL A 72 -2.87 16.21 -0.35
C VAL A 72 -4.03 16.86 0.39
N ASP A 73 -3.82 18.05 0.99
CA ASP A 73 -4.85 18.76 1.73
C ASP A 73 -6.02 19.18 0.83
N ALA A 74 -5.73 19.66 -0.38
CA ALA A 74 -6.73 20.04 -1.38
C ALA A 74 -7.56 18.83 -1.84
N ALA A 75 -6.94 17.66 -2.00
CA ALA A 75 -7.66 16.44 -2.42
C ALA A 75 -8.62 15.97 -1.32
N ILE A 76 -8.20 15.94 -0.07
CA ILE A 76 -9.06 15.58 1.07
C ILE A 76 -10.22 16.58 1.20
N ALA A 77 -9.94 17.89 1.19
CA ALA A 77 -10.98 18.92 1.29
C ALA A 77 -11.99 18.85 0.15
N SER A 78 -11.54 18.61 -1.09
CA SER A 78 -12.41 18.47 -2.26
C SER A 78 -13.29 17.21 -2.17
N ALA A 79 -12.74 16.09 -1.70
CA ALA A 79 -13.49 14.86 -1.49
C ALA A 79 -14.59 15.05 -0.43
N GLU A 80 -14.26 15.67 0.70
CA GLU A 80 -15.20 15.96 1.78
C GLU A 80 -16.27 17.00 1.35
N ALA A 81 -15.90 18.02 0.60
CA ALA A 81 -16.85 19.00 0.06
C ALA A 81 -17.85 18.36 -0.92
N LYS A 82 -17.39 17.43 -1.77
CA LYS A 82 -18.24 16.74 -2.77
C LYS A 82 -19.14 15.69 -2.14
N PHE A 83 -18.60 14.85 -1.27
CA PHE A 83 -19.28 13.64 -0.77
C PHE A 83 -19.62 13.68 0.72
N GLY A 84 -19.17 14.70 1.45
CA GLY A 84 -19.40 14.88 2.89
C GLY A 84 -18.46 14.08 3.78
N ARG A 85 -17.75 13.08 3.24
CA ARG A 85 -16.85 12.18 3.99
C ARG A 85 -15.97 11.34 3.06
N ILE A 86 -14.97 10.73 3.65
CA ILE A 86 -14.19 9.64 3.05
C ILE A 86 -14.38 8.41 3.95
N ASP A 87 -14.88 7.31 3.39
CA ASP A 87 -15.09 6.05 4.12
C ASP A 87 -13.90 5.12 4.01
N VAL A 88 -13.27 5.09 2.83
CA VAL A 88 -12.12 4.24 2.54
C VAL A 88 -11.02 5.08 1.87
N LEU A 89 -9.84 5.10 2.48
CA LEU A 89 -8.62 5.64 1.89
C LEU A 89 -7.78 4.48 1.37
N VAL A 90 -7.44 4.48 0.08
CA VAL A 90 -6.53 3.50 -0.52
C VAL A 90 -5.21 4.19 -0.89
N ASN A 91 -4.17 3.94 -0.13
CA ASN A 91 -2.82 4.38 -0.40
C ASN A 91 -2.16 3.40 -1.38
N ASN A 92 -2.41 3.64 -2.68
CA ASN A 92 -1.89 2.81 -3.76
C ASN A 92 -0.71 3.46 -4.51
N ALA A 93 -0.57 4.77 -4.48
CA ALA A 93 0.56 5.46 -5.11
C ALA A 93 1.90 4.89 -4.60
N GLY A 94 2.78 4.54 -5.53
CA GLY A 94 4.08 3.97 -5.18
C GLY A 94 4.93 3.74 -6.43
N ILE A 95 6.23 3.76 -6.26
CA ILE A 95 7.24 3.53 -7.30
C ILE A 95 8.18 2.40 -6.91
N GLY A 96 8.92 1.87 -7.88
CA GLY A 96 9.98 0.88 -7.66
C GLY A 96 11.36 1.48 -7.93
N TYR A 97 12.40 0.86 -7.35
CA TYR A 97 13.78 1.16 -7.66
C TYR A 97 14.61 -0.13 -7.57
N PHE A 98 15.35 -0.44 -8.64
CA PHE A 98 16.15 -1.65 -8.75
C PHE A 98 17.65 -1.31 -8.67
N ALA A 99 18.31 -1.76 -7.61
CA ALA A 99 19.74 -1.59 -7.39
C ALA A 99 20.27 -2.66 -6.44
N ALA A 100 21.51 -3.11 -6.58
CA ALA A 100 22.22 -3.67 -5.43
C ALA A 100 22.38 -2.57 -4.38
N ILE A 101 22.58 -2.93 -3.11
CA ILE A 101 22.68 -1.91 -2.05
C ILE A 101 23.83 -0.92 -2.32
N GLU A 102 24.96 -1.40 -2.80
CA GLU A 102 26.14 -0.57 -3.11
C GLU A 102 25.94 0.28 -4.38
N GLU A 103 25.03 -0.11 -5.28
CA GLU A 103 24.72 0.61 -6.52
C GLU A 103 23.67 1.74 -6.34
N GLY A 104 23.18 1.94 -5.13
CA GLY A 104 22.06 2.83 -4.86
C GLY A 104 22.43 4.31 -5.04
N ASP A 105 21.63 5.06 -5.79
CA ASP A 105 21.71 6.50 -5.90
C ASP A 105 20.90 7.18 -4.80
N ASP A 106 21.53 8.04 -4.01
CA ASP A 106 20.92 8.70 -2.85
C ASP A 106 19.68 9.53 -3.20
N GLN A 107 19.66 10.20 -4.34
CA GLN A 107 18.51 11.00 -4.75
C GLN A 107 17.31 10.11 -5.10
N GLN A 108 17.56 9.02 -5.83
CA GLN A 108 16.53 8.03 -6.17
C GLN A 108 15.99 7.33 -4.92
N ILE A 109 16.87 6.97 -3.98
CA ILE A 109 16.46 6.36 -2.70
C ILE A 109 15.57 7.32 -1.90
N ARG A 110 15.97 8.60 -1.75
CA ARG A 110 15.16 9.60 -1.06
C ARG A 110 13.79 9.80 -1.70
N HIS A 111 13.76 9.89 -3.04
CA HIS A 111 12.51 10.00 -3.79
C HIS A 111 11.61 8.77 -3.60
N LEU A 112 12.20 7.57 -3.61
CA LEU A 112 11.47 6.32 -3.34
C LEU A 112 10.80 6.33 -1.96
N PHE A 113 11.51 6.78 -0.92
CA PHE A 113 10.95 6.91 0.44
C PHE A 113 9.90 8.03 0.50
N ASP A 114 10.13 9.16 -0.17
CA ASP A 114 9.19 10.28 -0.16
C ASP A 114 7.84 9.88 -0.76
N VAL A 115 7.82 9.13 -1.86
CA VAL A 115 6.59 8.62 -2.45
C VAL A 115 5.98 7.49 -1.60
N ASN A 116 6.75 6.42 -1.36
CA ASN A 116 6.19 5.16 -0.83
C ASN A 116 5.87 5.20 0.66
N VAL A 117 6.58 6.02 1.44
CA VAL A 117 6.48 6.08 2.91
C VAL A 117 5.88 7.41 3.36
N PHE A 118 6.56 8.51 3.04
CA PHE A 118 6.13 9.82 3.52
C PHE A 118 4.84 10.29 2.83
N GLY A 119 4.67 10.01 1.54
CA GLY A 119 3.45 10.31 0.80
C GLY A 119 2.25 9.56 1.36
N LEU A 120 2.40 8.25 1.59
CA LEU A 120 1.39 7.43 2.27
C LEU A 120 1.05 8.00 3.66
N SER A 121 2.05 8.35 4.46
CA SER A 121 1.87 8.93 5.79
C SER A 121 1.16 10.29 5.74
N ARG A 122 1.46 11.16 4.75
CA ARG A 122 0.74 12.44 4.55
C ARG A 122 -0.75 12.19 4.29
N MET A 123 -1.09 11.25 3.40
CA MET A 123 -2.48 10.90 3.10
C MET A 123 -3.23 10.39 4.33
N ILE A 124 -2.61 9.50 5.12
CA ILE A 124 -3.19 8.98 6.37
C ILE A 124 -3.49 10.14 7.33
N ARG A 125 -2.49 10.98 7.61
CA ARG A 125 -2.64 12.11 8.53
C ARG A 125 -3.72 13.10 8.09
N ALA A 126 -3.87 13.32 6.79
CA ALA A 126 -4.88 14.23 6.25
C ALA A 126 -6.29 13.63 6.33
N ALA A 127 -6.47 12.33 6.15
CA ALA A 127 -7.78 11.67 6.18
C ALA A 127 -8.28 11.34 7.60
N LEU A 128 -7.37 11.03 8.51
CA LEU A 128 -7.69 10.60 9.89
C LEU A 128 -8.63 11.54 10.66
N PRO A 129 -8.47 12.88 10.62
CA PRO A 129 -9.37 13.79 11.36
C PRO A 129 -10.84 13.62 10.97
N GLY A 130 -11.13 13.47 9.66
CA GLY A 130 -12.48 13.21 9.15
C GLY A 130 -13.02 11.86 9.60
N MET A 131 -12.23 10.79 9.45
CA MET A 131 -12.59 9.43 9.89
C MET A 131 -12.84 9.37 11.40
N ARG A 132 -11.96 9.96 12.20
CA ARG A 132 -12.11 10.04 13.67
C ARG A 132 -13.37 10.80 14.09
N LYS A 133 -13.67 11.94 13.45
CA LYS A 133 -14.91 12.70 13.68
C LYS A 133 -16.15 11.85 13.39
N ASN A 134 -16.07 11.01 12.37
CA ASN A 134 -17.15 10.14 11.95
C ASN A 134 -17.25 8.86 12.80
N GLY A 135 -16.20 8.50 13.56
CA GLY A 135 -16.13 7.27 14.36
C GLY A 135 -16.09 5.99 13.51
N THR A 136 -15.68 6.11 12.25
CA THR A 136 -15.57 4.98 11.32
C THR A 136 -14.70 5.37 10.12
N GLY A 137 -14.02 4.38 9.53
CA GLY A 137 -13.22 4.52 8.33
C GLY A 137 -12.42 3.23 8.08
N THR A 138 -11.89 3.11 6.87
CA THR A 138 -10.95 2.04 6.53
C THR A 138 -9.76 2.63 5.77
N ILE A 139 -8.56 2.32 6.22
CA ILE A 139 -7.31 2.69 5.55
C ILE A 139 -6.73 1.42 4.94
N VAL A 140 -6.56 1.42 3.63
CA VAL A 140 -5.96 0.33 2.86
C VAL A 140 -4.60 0.78 2.37
N ASN A 141 -3.55 0.15 2.87
CA ASN A 141 -2.16 0.45 2.47
C ASN A 141 -1.66 -0.64 1.51
N ILE A 142 -1.38 -0.27 0.27
CA ILE A 142 -0.79 -1.21 -0.70
C ILE A 142 0.70 -1.36 -0.37
N SER A 143 1.00 -2.43 0.35
CA SER A 143 2.35 -2.89 0.65
C SER A 143 2.87 -3.80 -0.47
N SER A 144 3.48 -4.89 -0.12
CA SER A 144 4.01 -5.94 -1.02
C SER A 144 4.46 -7.13 -0.17
N VAL A 145 4.57 -8.31 -0.76
CA VAL A 145 5.36 -9.40 -0.16
C VAL A 145 6.81 -8.93 0.12
N GLY A 146 7.28 -7.89 -0.60
CA GLY A 146 8.54 -7.20 -0.35
C GLY A 146 8.60 -6.42 0.97
N GLY A 147 7.47 -6.23 1.67
CA GLY A 147 7.40 -5.70 3.04
C GLY A 147 7.53 -6.76 4.13
N LEU A 148 7.43 -8.04 3.78
CA LEU A 148 7.57 -9.17 4.70
C LEU A 148 8.89 -9.93 4.49
N ARG A 149 9.42 -9.92 3.27
CA ARG A 149 10.72 -10.47 2.90
C ARG A 149 11.38 -9.64 1.80
N SER A 150 12.70 -9.59 1.77
CA SER A 150 13.43 -8.86 0.74
C SER A 150 14.01 -9.79 -0.34
N PHE A 151 14.36 -9.19 -1.48
CA PHE A 151 14.94 -9.88 -2.63
C PHE A 151 16.18 -9.12 -3.14
N PRO A 152 17.15 -9.79 -3.76
CA PRO A 152 18.26 -9.11 -4.43
C PRO A 152 17.73 -8.07 -5.43
N SER A 153 18.41 -6.96 -5.59
CA SER A 153 18.04 -5.76 -6.35
C SER A 153 16.84 -4.95 -5.85
N LEU A 154 16.07 -5.46 -4.90
CA LEU A 154 14.89 -4.79 -4.35
C LEU A 154 15.08 -4.28 -2.92
N GLY A 155 16.33 -4.20 -2.43
CA GLY A 155 16.61 -3.84 -1.03
C GLY A 155 15.99 -2.52 -0.60
N TYR A 156 16.17 -1.44 -1.37
CA TYR A 156 15.59 -0.13 -1.06
C TYR A 156 14.07 -0.11 -1.17
N TYR A 157 13.52 -0.74 -2.21
CA TYR A 157 12.06 -0.90 -2.35
C TYR A 157 11.48 -1.68 -1.15
N SER A 158 12.09 -2.82 -0.82
CA SER A 158 11.67 -3.60 0.35
C SER A 158 11.74 -2.78 1.63
N ALA A 159 12.80 -2.01 1.85
CA ALA A 159 12.91 -1.14 3.00
C ALA A 159 11.73 -0.16 3.12
N THR A 160 11.26 0.42 1.99
CA THR A 160 10.05 1.26 2.02
C THR A 160 8.80 0.46 2.38
N LYS A 161 8.68 -0.78 1.91
CA LYS A 161 7.50 -1.61 2.22
C LYS A 161 7.53 -2.14 3.66
N PHE A 162 8.71 -2.51 4.20
CA PHE A 162 8.86 -2.78 5.64
C PHE A 162 8.50 -1.56 6.51
N ALA A 163 8.84 -0.34 6.05
CA ALA A 163 8.41 0.88 6.76
C ALA A 163 6.88 1.05 6.74
N VAL A 164 6.22 0.74 5.60
CA VAL A 164 4.75 0.75 5.50
C VAL A 164 4.11 -0.28 6.42
N GLU A 165 4.69 -1.51 6.51
CA GLU A 165 4.23 -2.53 7.45
C GLU A 165 4.29 -2.02 8.89
N GLY A 166 5.45 -1.54 9.35
CA GLY A 166 5.62 -1.05 10.72
C GLY A 166 4.74 0.14 11.06
N LEU A 167 4.58 1.11 10.12
CA LEU A 167 3.66 2.24 10.30
C LEU A 167 2.21 1.77 10.41
N SER A 168 1.81 0.79 9.61
CA SER A 168 0.43 0.29 9.61
C SER A 168 0.14 -0.52 10.86
N GLU A 169 1.11 -1.31 11.34
CA GLU A 169 0.99 -2.09 12.57
C GLU A 169 0.80 -1.19 13.80
N ALA A 170 1.52 -0.09 13.92
CA ALA A 170 1.30 0.89 14.96
C ALA A 170 -0.07 1.58 14.80
N LEU A 171 -0.39 1.98 13.56
CA LEU A 171 -1.62 2.72 13.26
C LEU A 171 -2.88 1.94 13.64
N TRP A 172 -2.99 0.64 13.31
CA TRP A 172 -4.23 -0.10 13.64
C TRP A 172 -4.46 -0.17 15.15
N GLN A 173 -3.41 -0.31 15.96
CA GLN A 173 -3.51 -0.33 17.43
C GLN A 173 -3.99 1.04 17.96
N GLU A 174 -3.57 2.13 17.33
CA GLU A 174 -3.95 3.50 17.71
C GLU A 174 -5.41 3.84 17.35
N VAL A 175 -5.89 3.34 16.18
CA VAL A 175 -7.17 3.81 15.60
C VAL A 175 -8.32 2.81 15.74
N GLU A 176 -8.06 1.54 16.04
CA GLU A 176 -9.09 0.53 16.25
C GLU A 176 -10.10 0.93 17.33
N PRO A 177 -9.69 1.49 18.50
CA PRO A 177 -10.64 2.00 19.50
C PRO A 177 -11.50 3.17 19.02
N LEU A 178 -11.11 3.82 17.92
CA LEU A 178 -11.84 4.92 17.28
C LEU A 178 -12.82 4.44 16.20
N GLY A 179 -12.92 3.12 15.98
CA GLY A 179 -13.76 2.51 14.94
C GLY A 179 -13.17 2.60 13.53
N ILE A 180 -11.87 2.85 13.40
CA ILE A 180 -11.16 2.92 12.11
C ILE A 180 -10.37 1.62 11.93
N LYS A 181 -10.46 1.04 10.73
CA LYS A 181 -9.79 -0.22 10.36
C LYS A 181 -8.57 0.08 9.51
N VAL A 182 -7.53 -0.74 9.63
CA VAL A 182 -6.33 -0.66 8.79
C VAL A 182 -6.08 -2.02 8.16
N LEU A 183 -5.91 -2.04 6.84
CA LEU A 183 -5.66 -3.23 6.03
C LEU A 183 -4.37 -3.05 5.24
N LEU A 184 -3.43 -3.95 5.41
CA LEU A 184 -2.26 -4.10 4.56
C LEU A 184 -2.59 -5.06 3.42
N VAL A 185 -2.26 -4.67 2.20
CA VAL A 185 -2.39 -5.51 1.01
C VAL A 185 -0.99 -5.84 0.51
N GLU A 186 -0.64 -7.12 0.48
CA GLU A 186 0.71 -7.61 0.20
C GLU A 186 0.74 -8.47 -1.07
N PRO A 187 0.72 -7.86 -2.26
CA PRO A 187 0.78 -8.59 -3.52
C PRO A 187 2.17 -9.18 -3.80
N SER A 188 2.19 -10.32 -4.48
CA SER A 188 3.36 -10.82 -5.21
C SER A 188 3.48 -10.16 -6.59
N GLY A 189 3.96 -10.86 -7.62
CA GLY A 189 4.01 -10.36 -8.98
C GLY A 189 2.65 -10.34 -9.68
N PHE A 190 2.16 -9.15 -10.02
CA PHE A 190 0.91 -8.92 -10.74
C PHE A 190 1.17 -8.23 -12.08
N ARG A 191 0.34 -8.52 -13.10
CA ARG A 191 0.42 -7.89 -14.43
C ARG A 191 0.06 -6.43 -14.37
N THR A 192 1.06 -5.64 -14.04
CA THR A 192 1.00 -4.18 -13.94
C THR A 192 2.27 -3.60 -14.55
N ASP A 193 2.29 -2.28 -14.79
CA ASP A 193 3.47 -1.57 -15.28
C ASP A 193 4.62 -1.46 -14.26
N TRP A 194 4.47 -2.07 -13.07
CA TRP A 194 5.42 -1.86 -11.98
C TRP A 194 6.83 -2.37 -12.31
N ALA A 195 6.95 -3.57 -12.89
CA ALA A 195 8.24 -4.12 -13.33
C ALA A 195 8.77 -3.45 -14.62
N GLY A 196 7.95 -2.61 -15.26
CA GLY A 196 8.27 -1.84 -16.47
C GLY A 196 8.58 -0.38 -16.15
N ARG A 197 7.77 0.53 -16.70
CA ARG A 197 7.98 1.99 -16.68
C ARG A 197 7.86 2.66 -15.31
N SER A 198 7.33 1.98 -14.32
CA SER A 198 7.07 2.57 -13.00
C SER A 198 8.13 2.23 -11.96
N ALA A 199 9.22 1.57 -12.36
CA ALA A 199 10.38 1.35 -11.53
C ALA A 199 11.62 1.85 -12.27
N ASP A 200 12.36 2.72 -11.60
CA ASP A 200 13.68 3.13 -12.04
C ASP A 200 14.73 2.07 -11.66
N GLU A 201 15.92 2.20 -12.21
CA GLU A 201 17.04 1.33 -11.84
C GLU A 201 18.34 2.14 -11.73
N SER A 202 19.28 1.63 -10.95
CA SER A 202 20.61 2.25 -10.86
C SER A 202 21.28 2.30 -12.22
N LYS A 203 21.87 3.44 -12.53
CA LYS A 203 22.71 3.63 -13.71
C LYS A 203 24.06 2.95 -13.54
N GLU A 204 24.56 2.90 -12.31
CA GLU A 204 25.79 2.21 -11.95
C GLU A 204 25.51 0.71 -11.76
N GLN A 205 26.36 -0.13 -12.34
CA GLN A 205 26.25 -1.59 -12.26
C GLN A 205 27.63 -2.17 -11.96
N ILE A 206 27.79 -2.69 -10.75
CA ILE A 206 29.04 -3.27 -10.29
C ILE A 206 29.11 -4.73 -10.70
N GLY A 207 30.12 -5.11 -11.47
CA GLY A 207 30.27 -6.47 -12.01
C GLY A 207 30.26 -7.59 -10.97
N ALA A 208 30.68 -7.32 -9.73
CA ALA A 208 30.64 -8.26 -8.62
C ALA A 208 29.22 -8.74 -8.29
N TYR A 209 28.18 -7.89 -8.53
CA TYR A 209 26.78 -8.22 -8.27
C TYR A 209 26.02 -8.76 -9.49
N ALA A 210 26.71 -8.98 -10.61
CA ALA A 210 26.07 -9.42 -11.86
C ALA A 210 25.28 -10.73 -11.69
N LYS A 211 25.80 -11.68 -10.91
CA LYS A 211 25.17 -13.00 -10.68
C LYS A 211 24.10 -13.01 -9.56
N THR A 212 23.92 -11.92 -8.84
CA THR A 212 22.95 -11.79 -7.75
C THR A 212 21.95 -10.69 -8.09
N ALA A 213 22.16 -9.44 -7.68
CA ALA A 213 21.26 -8.33 -7.94
C ALA A 213 21.07 -8.07 -9.45
N GLY A 214 22.12 -8.21 -10.28
CA GLY A 214 22.03 -8.07 -11.73
C GLY A 214 21.07 -9.06 -12.36
N MET A 215 21.22 -10.36 -12.07
CA MET A 215 20.30 -11.38 -12.58
C MET A 215 18.87 -11.19 -12.04
N ALA A 216 18.71 -10.89 -10.76
CA ALA A 216 17.40 -10.65 -10.17
C ALA A 216 16.67 -9.48 -10.86
N ARG A 217 17.37 -8.36 -11.12
CA ARG A 217 16.85 -7.23 -11.87
C ARG A 217 16.39 -7.62 -13.26
N LEU A 218 17.21 -8.35 -14.02
CA LEU A 218 16.85 -8.82 -15.36
C LEU A 218 15.61 -9.73 -15.33
N GLN A 219 15.50 -10.63 -14.36
CA GLN A 219 14.34 -11.50 -14.19
C GLN A 219 13.06 -10.72 -13.90
N VAL A 220 13.12 -9.74 -12.99
CA VAL A 220 11.97 -8.88 -12.67
C VAL A 220 11.53 -8.10 -13.91
N ARG A 221 12.45 -7.50 -14.65
CA ARG A 221 12.15 -6.78 -15.90
C ARG A 221 11.54 -7.71 -16.96
N ALA A 222 12.13 -8.88 -17.16
CA ALA A 222 11.62 -9.86 -18.12
C ALA A 222 10.23 -10.42 -17.77
N SER A 223 9.84 -10.39 -16.50
CA SER A 223 8.51 -10.81 -16.05
C SER A 223 7.41 -9.81 -16.37
N SER A 224 7.75 -8.57 -16.80
CA SER A 224 6.77 -7.51 -17.04
C SER A 224 5.73 -7.95 -18.08
N GLY A 225 4.44 -7.87 -17.71
CA GLY A 225 3.31 -8.31 -18.53
C GLY A 225 3.03 -9.84 -18.48
N HIS A 226 3.91 -10.64 -17.87
CA HIS A 226 3.78 -12.10 -17.77
C HIS A 226 3.62 -12.62 -16.33
N GLN A 227 3.53 -11.70 -15.34
CA GLN A 227 3.33 -12.08 -13.95
C GLN A 227 2.02 -12.90 -13.79
N PRO A 228 1.97 -13.83 -12.81
CA PRO A 228 0.79 -14.69 -12.62
C PRO A 228 -0.43 -13.96 -12.05
N GLY A 229 -0.21 -12.87 -11.32
CA GLY A 229 -1.28 -12.14 -10.63
C GLY A 229 -2.16 -11.32 -11.59
N ASP A 230 -3.47 -11.36 -11.36
CA ASP A 230 -4.49 -10.64 -12.12
C ASP A 230 -4.97 -9.42 -11.31
N PRO A 231 -4.74 -8.17 -11.79
CA PRO A 231 -5.15 -6.95 -11.09
C PRO A 231 -6.66 -6.85 -10.85
N VAL A 232 -7.48 -7.41 -11.74
CA VAL A 232 -8.96 -7.38 -11.60
C VAL A 232 -9.40 -8.28 -10.44
N ARG A 233 -8.80 -9.47 -10.33
CA ARG A 233 -9.05 -10.36 -9.20
C ARG A 233 -8.52 -9.80 -7.89
N ALA A 234 -7.38 -9.11 -7.93
CA ALA A 234 -6.84 -8.41 -6.77
C ALA A 234 -7.79 -7.29 -6.30
N ALA A 235 -8.31 -6.49 -7.23
CA ALA A 235 -9.30 -5.46 -6.93
C ALA A 235 -10.55 -6.05 -6.24
N ALA A 236 -11.06 -7.17 -6.75
CA ALA A 236 -12.20 -7.86 -6.14
C ALA A 236 -11.90 -8.34 -4.71
N ALA A 237 -10.71 -8.92 -4.48
CA ALA A 237 -10.29 -9.36 -3.14
C ALA A 237 -10.12 -8.19 -2.15
N ILE A 238 -9.61 -7.05 -2.61
CA ILE A 238 -9.50 -5.84 -1.78
C ILE A 238 -10.90 -5.34 -1.36
N VAL A 239 -11.85 -5.27 -2.31
CA VAL A 239 -13.22 -4.85 -1.99
C VAL A 239 -13.88 -5.83 -1.01
N GLU A 240 -13.74 -7.14 -1.24
CA GLU A 240 -14.27 -8.19 -0.35
C GLU A 240 -13.70 -8.05 1.08
N ALA A 241 -12.38 -7.83 1.20
CA ALA A 241 -11.74 -7.63 2.50
C ALA A 241 -12.25 -6.38 3.22
N VAL A 242 -12.39 -5.25 2.50
CA VAL A 242 -12.90 -4.00 3.08
C VAL A 242 -14.36 -4.11 3.51
N GLU A 243 -15.18 -4.84 2.75
CA GLU A 243 -16.60 -5.07 3.06
C GLU A 243 -16.83 -6.13 4.15
N SER A 244 -15.79 -6.90 4.49
CA SER A 244 -15.88 -7.89 5.55
C SER A 244 -16.19 -7.24 6.90
N PRO A 245 -17.09 -7.80 7.71
CA PRO A 245 -17.30 -7.35 9.09
C PRO A 245 -16.01 -7.46 9.93
N HIS A 246 -15.15 -8.43 9.60
CA HIS A 246 -13.86 -8.69 10.25
C HIS A 246 -12.75 -8.73 9.20
N PRO A 247 -12.31 -7.57 8.67
CA PRO A 247 -11.23 -7.54 7.68
C PRO A 247 -9.92 -8.03 8.32
N PRO A 248 -9.07 -8.73 7.57
CA PRO A 248 -7.74 -9.08 8.06
C PRO A 248 -6.86 -7.83 8.17
N HIS A 249 -5.88 -7.82 9.06
CA HIS A 249 -4.83 -6.80 9.02
C HIS A 249 -3.89 -7.00 7.82
N HIS A 250 -3.63 -8.25 7.45
CA HIS A 250 -2.77 -8.65 6.35
C HIS A 250 -3.56 -9.40 5.29
N LEU A 251 -3.54 -8.91 4.05
CA LEU A 251 -4.17 -9.52 2.88
C LEU A 251 -3.10 -9.88 1.85
N LEU A 252 -2.58 -11.09 1.95
CA LEU A 252 -1.66 -11.63 0.95
C LEU A 252 -2.38 -11.87 -0.37
N LEU A 253 -1.85 -11.34 -1.46
CA LEU A 253 -2.41 -11.55 -2.80
C LEU A 253 -1.44 -12.31 -3.69
N GLY A 254 -1.90 -13.46 -4.17
CA GLY A 254 -1.16 -14.38 -5.03
C GLY A 254 -0.44 -15.50 -4.27
N LYS A 255 -0.31 -16.65 -4.94
CA LYS A 255 0.31 -17.86 -4.38
C LYS A 255 1.72 -17.60 -3.85
N ASP A 256 2.51 -16.84 -4.63
CA ASP A 256 3.91 -16.57 -4.27
C ASP A 256 4.03 -15.63 -3.06
N ALA A 257 3.04 -14.74 -2.85
CA ALA A 257 2.98 -13.93 -1.63
C ALA A 257 2.73 -14.82 -0.41
N PHE A 258 1.75 -15.72 -0.49
CA PHE A 258 1.44 -16.65 0.60
C PHE A 258 2.63 -17.55 0.95
N THR A 259 3.20 -18.23 -0.06
CA THR A 259 4.36 -19.10 0.15
C THR A 259 5.56 -18.32 0.69
N GLY A 260 5.86 -17.15 0.09
CA GLY A 260 7.02 -16.35 0.50
C GLY A 260 6.91 -15.79 1.92
N ALA A 261 5.71 -15.38 2.34
CA ALA A 261 5.46 -14.90 3.70
C ALA A 261 5.57 -16.05 4.74
N THR A 262 4.95 -17.20 4.46
CA THR A 262 5.01 -18.38 5.35
C THR A 262 6.44 -18.91 5.50
N ASP A 263 7.20 -19.02 4.40
CA ASP A 263 8.61 -19.44 4.44
C ASP A 263 9.46 -18.48 5.31
N LYS A 264 9.18 -17.17 5.21
CA LYS A 264 9.88 -16.15 6.01
C LYS A 264 9.57 -16.28 7.50
N LEU A 265 8.31 -16.50 7.87
CA LEU A 265 7.91 -16.73 9.26
C LEU A 265 8.60 -17.97 9.85
N GLU A 266 8.66 -19.06 9.09
CA GLU A 266 9.35 -20.28 9.53
C GLU A 266 10.87 -20.07 9.64
N GLN A 267 11.47 -19.29 8.76
CA GLN A 267 12.89 -18.91 8.88
C GLN A 267 13.12 -18.13 10.18
N LEU A 268 12.34 -17.08 10.44
CA LEU A 268 12.49 -16.26 11.65
C LEU A 268 12.29 -17.10 12.92
N ARG A 269 11.29 -17.98 12.93
CA ARG A 269 11.05 -18.88 14.06
C ARG A 269 12.27 -19.75 14.36
N ARG A 270 12.88 -20.35 13.33
CA ARG A 270 14.11 -21.13 13.50
C ARG A 270 15.27 -20.30 14.05
N ASP A 271 15.49 -19.11 13.50
CA ASP A 271 16.58 -18.22 13.91
C ASP A 271 16.41 -17.80 15.38
N PHE A 272 15.19 -17.40 15.78
CA PHE A 272 14.90 -17.02 17.16
C PHE A 272 15.06 -18.18 18.14
N SER A 273 14.56 -19.38 17.79
CA SER A 273 14.67 -20.57 18.65
C SER A 273 16.12 -21.01 18.80
N ALA A 274 16.93 -20.91 17.77
CA ALA A 274 18.34 -21.29 17.84
C ALA A 274 19.17 -20.43 18.81
N TRP A 275 18.73 -19.19 19.06
CA TRP A 275 19.43 -18.26 19.93
C TRP A 275 18.66 -17.90 21.20
N GLU A 276 17.62 -18.65 21.55
CA GLU A 276 16.71 -18.34 22.65
C GLU A 276 17.45 -18.17 24.00
N SER A 277 18.42 -19.04 24.33
CA SER A 277 19.16 -18.95 25.58
C SER A 277 20.01 -17.68 25.69
N VAL A 278 20.64 -17.28 24.58
CA VAL A 278 21.42 -16.04 24.53
C VAL A 278 20.51 -14.82 24.61
N THR A 279 19.39 -14.86 23.89
CA THR A 279 18.39 -13.79 23.88
C THR A 279 17.84 -13.52 25.29
N ARG A 280 17.40 -14.58 25.99
CA ARG A 280 16.86 -14.48 27.36
C ARG A 280 17.91 -14.13 28.40
N GLY A 281 19.17 -14.49 28.13
CA GLY A 281 20.31 -14.13 29.00
C GLY A 281 20.76 -12.67 28.92
N ALA A 282 20.19 -11.87 28.01
CA ALA A 282 20.49 -10.44 27.88
C ALA A 282 19.74 -9.56 28.91
N ASP A 283 18.74 -10.10 29.60
CA ASP A 283 18.02 -9.39 30.66
C ASP A 283 18.83 -9.38 31.98
N PHE A 284 18.56 -8.41 32.84
CA PHE A 284 19.06 -8.46 34.21
C PHE A 284 18.58 -9.72 34.92
N PRO A 285 19.43 -10.37 35.76
CA PRO A 285 18.98 -11.51 36.56
C PRO A 285 17.75 -11.12 37.40
N SER A 286 16.74 -12.00 37.41
CA SER A 286 15.56 -11.79 38.25
C SER A 286 16.05 -11.61 39.70
N SER A 287 15.69 -10.50 40.34
CA SER A 287 15.91 -10.31 41.78
C SER A 287 15.11 -11.38 42.51
N ASN A 288 15.81 -12.27 43.20
CA ASN A 288 15.19 -13.23 44.13
C ASN A 288 14.54 -12.51 45.30
#